data_57fa4e1e5a111e0f706b666ef9db909f
#
_entry.id   57fa4e1e5a111e0f706b666ef9db909f
#
_cell.length_a   1.000
_cell.length_b   1.000
_cell.length_c   1.000
_cell.angle_alpha   90.00
_cell.angle_beta   90.00
_cell.angle_gamma   90.00
#
_symmetry.space_group_name_H-M   'P 1'
#
loop_
_entity.id
_entity.type
_entity.pdbx_description
1 polymer ?
#
loop_
_entity_poly.entity_id
_entity_poly.type
_entity_poly.pdbx_seq_one_letter_code
_entity_poly.pdbx_strand_id
1 'polypeptide(L)'
;MTMNSKNIGLISGPLAFIFILLFFRPEGLNPQANAVLASTIWIAIWWITEALPISATSLLPLVAFPALGVMTVKEAATAYSHPIVLLIFGGFIIAAAMQKWNLHKRIALNILNKTGTRPNMLIAGFMLSTASISMWTVSYTHLPLPTSDLV
;
A
#
# COMPACT_ATOMS: atom_id res chain seq x y z
N MET A 1 21.38 -7.23 -23.46
CA MET A 1 21.06 -6.98 -22.05
C MET A 1 19.78 -6.14 -22.00
N THR A 2 18.63 -6.76 -21.88
CA THR A 2 17.35 -6.05 -21.75
C THR A 2 17.31 -5.44 -20.35
N MET A 3 17.46 -4.12 -20.25
CA MET A 3 17.31 -3.41 -18.98
C MET A 3 15.87 -3.61 -18.52
N ASN A 4 15.69 -4.31 -17.41
CA ASN A 4 14.39 -4.55 -16.80
C ASN A 4 13.84 -3.20 -16.31
N SER A 5 12.55 -2.96 -16.46
CA SER A 5 11.86 -1.72 -16.03
C SER A 5 12.27 -1.30 -14.60
N LYS A 6 12.46 -2.28 -13.72
CA LYS A 6 12.92 -2.07 -12.33
C LYS A 6 14.31 -1.42 -12.25
N ASN A 7 15.26 -1.88 -13.08
CA ASN A 7 16.62 -1.34 -13.07
C ASN A 7 16.66 0.09 -13.62
N ILE A 8 15.82 0.37 -14.62
CA ILE A 8 15.67 1.73 -15.17
C ILE A 8 15.10 2.65 -14.08
N GLY A 9 14.04 2.23 -13.40
CA GLY A 9 13.43 3.00 -12.32
C GLY A 9 14.36 3.28 -11.16
N LEU A 10 15.18 2.29 -10.79
CA LEU A 10 16.13 2.42 -9.68
C LEU A 10 17.14 3.56 -9.92
N ILE A 11 17.56 3.74 -11.14
CA ILE A 11 18.55 4.78 -11.51
C ILE A 11 17.85 6.09 -11.87
N SER A 12 16.75 6.04 -12.65
CA SER A 12 16.06 7.25 -13.14
C SER A 12 15.40 8.04 -12.02
N GLY A 13 14.91 7.39 -10.96
CA GLY A 13 14.33 8.06 -9.79
C GLY A 13 15.29 9.04 -9.12
N PRO A 14 16.43 8.57 -8.60
CA PRO A 14 17.44 9.46 -8.00
C PRO A 14 18.01 10.49 -8.98
N LEU A 15 18.19 10.13 -10.26
CA LEU A 15 18.66 11.09 -11.27
C LEU A 15 17.65 12.22 -11.50
N ALA A 16 16.36 11.90 -11.62
CA ALA A 16 15.30 12.90 -11.75
C ALA A 16 15.24 13.81 -10.51
N PHE A 17 15.37 13.24 -9.32
CA PHE A 17 15.44 13.98 -8.06
C PHE A 17 16.60 15.00 -8.06
N ILE A 18 17.82 14.56 -8.37
CA ILE A 18 19.00 15.43 -8.42
C ILE A 18 18.83 16.51 -9.50
N PHE A 19 18.33 16.12 -10.67
CA PHE A 19 18.10 17.05 -11.77
C PHE A 19 17.14 18.18 -11.37
N ILE A 20 16.02 17.84 -10.72
CA ILE A 20 15.04 18.83 -10.28
C ILE A 20 15.61 19.74 -9.21
N LEU A 21 16.34 19.21 -8.24
CA LEU A 21 16.96 20.02 -7.18
C LEU A 21 17.97 21.03 -7.73
N LEU A 22 18.75 20.66 -8.75
CA LEU A 22 19.82 21.49 -9.27
C LEU A 22 19.37 22.47 -10.37
N PHE A 23 18.53 21.99 -11.29
CA PHE A 23 18.21 22.72 -12.52
C PHE A 23 16.80 23.30 -12.55
N PHE A 24 15.84 22.71 -11.84
CA PHE A 24 14.46 23.15 -11.88
C PHE A 24 14.16 24.08 -10.71
N ARG A 25 14.28 25.40 -10.93
CA ARG A 25 13.95 26.43 -9.95
C ARG A 25 12.98 27.44 -10.56
N PRO A 26 11.69 27.09 -10.68
CA PRO A 26 10.70 28.02 -11.20
C PRO A 26 10.56 29.23 -10.27
N GLU A 27 10.37 30.40 -10.86
CA GLU A 27 10.14 31.64 -10.13
C GLU A 27 8.88 31.51 -9.27
N GLY A 28 9.01 31.78 -7.96
CA GLY A 28 7.91 31.66 -6.98
C GLY A 28 7.88 30.37 -6.18
N LEU A 29 8.71 29.37 -6.48
CA LEU A 29 8.81 28.15 -5.67
C LEU A 29 9.91 28.30 -4.61
N ASN A 30 9.55 28.16 -3.33
CA ASN A 30 10.57 28.16 -2.29
C ASN A 30 11.42 26.86 -2.32
N PRO A 31 12.64 26.87 -1.76
CA PRO A 31 13.53 25.69 -1.80
C PRO A 31 12.91 24.43 -1.20
N GLN A 32 12.09 24.58 -0.16
CA GLN A 32 11.41 23.46 0.50
C GLN A 32 10.34 22.84 -0.41
N ALA A 33 9.54 23.66 -1.09
CA ALA A 33 8.55 23.16 -2.04
C ALA A 33 9.22 22.45 -3.24
N ASN A 34 10.38 22.96 -3.70
CA ASN A 34 11.16 22.29 -4.74
C ASN A 34 11.69 20.92 -4.26
N ALA A 35 12.15 20.83 -3.03
CA ALA A 35 12.60 19.58 -2.43
C ALA A 35 11.45 18.55 -2.31
N VAL A 36 10.24 18.99 -1.94
CA VAL A 36 9.05 18.14 -1.93
C VAL A 36 8.70 17.66 -3.34
N LEU A 37 8.69 18.55 -4.33
CA LEU A 37 8.42 18.20 -5.73
C LEU A 37 9.40 17.16 -6.25
N ALA A 38 10.70 17.37 -6.04
CA ALA A 38 11.75 16.45 -6.44
C ALA A 38 11.57 15.05 -5.79
N SER A 39 11.30 15.01 -4.49
CA SER A 39 11.06 13.77 -3.76
C SER A 39 9.80 13.06 -4.23
N THR A 40 8.73 13.79 -4.53
CA THR A 40 7.47 13.24 -5.04
C THR A 40 7.68 12.57 -6.41
N ILE A 41 8.43 13.19 -7.31
CA ILE A 41 8.74 12.62 -8.63
C ILE A 41 9.59 11.37 -8.49
N TRP A 42 10.57 11.37 -7.59
CA TRP A 42 11.37 10.18 -7.29
C TRP A 42 10.50 9.02 -6.82
N ILE A 43 9.63 9.25 -5.83
CA ILE A 43 8.70 8.25 -5.30
C ILE A 43 7.76 7.73 -6.40
N ALA A 44 7.20 8.62 -7.21
CA ALA A 44 6.32 8.26 -8.32
C ALA A 44 7.01 7.35 -9.34
N ILE A 45 8.25 7.66 -9.72
CA ILE A 45 9.04 6.82 -10.64
C ILE A 45 9.24 5.43 -10.05
N TRP A 46 9.59 5.33 -8.77
CA TRP A 46 9.80 4.04 -8.11
C TRP A 46 8.50 3.24 -7.93
N TRP A 47 7.37 3.90 -7.74
CA TRP A 47 6.07 3.23 -7.66
C TRP A 47 5.63 2.68 -9.02
N ILE A 48 5.77 3.48 -10.08
CA ILE A 48 5.36 3.07 -11.44
C ILE A 48 6.25 1.95 -11.98
N THR A 49 7.56 2.02 -11.70
CA THR A 49 8.52 1.02 -12.20
C THR A 49 8.67 -0.18 -11.28
N GLU A 50 8.06 -0.15 -10.08
CA GLU A 50 8.27 -1.15 -9.02
C GLU A 50 9.76 -1.44 -8.78
N ALA A 51 10.59 -0.38 -8.81
CA ALA A 51 12.03 -0.47 -8.64
C ALA A 51 12.40 -1.09 -7.28
N LEU A 52 11.65 -0.74 -6.22
CA LEU A 52 11.68 -1.35 -4.89
C LEU A 52 10.26 -1.76 -4.48
N PRO A 53 10.12 -2.66 -3.49
CA PRO A 53 8.82 -2.95 -2.89
C PRO A 53 8.13 -1.66 -2.44
N ILE A 54 6.82 -1.54 -2.70
CA ILE A 54 6.03 -0.34 -2.39
C ILE A 54 6.19 0.07 -0.92
N SER A 55 6.25 -0.90 -0.01
CA SER A 55 6.48 -0.67 1.42
C SER A 55 7.82 0.00 1.72
N ALA A 56 8.88 -0.33 0.99
CA ALA A 56 10.19 0.31 1.14
C ALA A 56 10.18 1.73 0.57
N THR A 57 9.58 1.92 -0.61
CA THR A 57 9.46 3.24 -1.24
C THR A 57 8.61 4.19 -0.40
N SER A 58 7.57 3.69 0.28
CA SER A 58 6.72 4.50 1.15
C SER A 58 7.45 5.06 2.38
N LEU A 59 8.59 4.50 2.77
CA LEU A 59 9.42 5.02 3.86
C LEU A 59 10.39 6.13 3.40
N LEU A 60 10.52 6.36 2.09
CA LEU A 60 11.44 7.37 1.56
C LEU A 60 11.17 8.77 2.13
N PRO A 61 9.91 9.27 2.22
CA PRO A 61 9.64 10.60 2.78
C PRO A 61 10.10 10.77 4.21
N LEU A 62 10.06 9.70 5.02
CA LEU A 62 10.49 9.72 6.42
C LEU A 62 11.97 10.10 6.57
N VAL A 63 12.78 9.75 5.58
CA VAL A 63 14.22 10.05 5.56
C VAL A 63 14.51 11.29 4.72
N ALA A 64 13.90 11.38 3.52
CA ALA A 64 14.19 12.43 2.56
C ALA A 64 13.76 13.83 3.06
N PHE A 65 12.57 13.98 3.65
CA PHE A 65 12.07 15.29 4.05
C PHE A 65 12.88 15.93 5.21
N PRO A 66 13.25 15.19 6.27
CA PRO A 66 14.16 15.74 7.27
C PRO A 66 15.55 16.04 6.71
N ALA A 67 16.10 15.18 5.87
CA ALA A 67 17.42 15.37 5.28
C ALA A 67 17.49 16.61 4.37
N LEU A 68 16.38 16.97 3.74
CA LEU A 68 16.25 18.14 2.88
C LEU A 68 15.81 19.42 3.63
N GLY A 69 15.62 19.32 4.95
CA GLY A 69 15.15 20.45 5.75
C GLY A 69 13.70 20.90 5.48
N VAL A 70 12.88 20.02 4.91
CA VAL A 70 11.47 20.29 4.63
C VAL A 70 10.65 20.28 5.91
N MET A 71 10.93 19.33 6.81
CA MET A 71 10.28 19.18 8.11
C MET A 71 11.25 18.54 9.11
N THR A 72 10.90 18.59 10.39
CA THR A 72 11.67 17.91 11.43
C THR A 72 11.44 16.39 11.42
N VAL A 73 12.41 15.64 11.95
CA VAL A 73 12.26 14.18 12.11
C VAL A 73 11.02 13.82 12.91
N LYS A 74 10.70 14.64 13.94
CA LYS A 74 9.52 14.44 14.78
C LYS A 74 8.22 14.61 13.99
N GLU A 75 8.13 15.62 13.16
CA GLU A 75 6.95 15.85 12.30
C GLU A 75 6.78 14.72 11.28
N ALA A 76 7.85 14.32 10.60
CA ALA A 76 7.83 13.19 9.70
C ALA A 76 7.37 11.90 10.41
N ALA A 77 7.94 11.58 11.57
CA ALA A 77 7.57 10.40 12.34
C ALA A 77 6.11 10.44 12.83
N THR A 78 5.59 11.62 13.20
CA THR A 78 4.20 11.79 13.65
C THR A 78 3.21 11.42 12.55
N ALA A 79 3.52 11.70 11.28
CA ALA A 79 2.65 11.31 10.16
C ALA A 79 2.52 9.78 10.04
N TYR A 80 3.60 9.03 10.29
CA TYR A 80 3.60 7.56 10.24
C TYR A 80 3.01 6.92 11.50
N SER A 81 3.07 7.60 12.64
CA SER A 81 2.50 7.13 13.92
C SER A 81 1.11 7.66 14.20
N HIS A 82 0.43 8.22 13.21
CA HIS A 82 -0.94 8.71 13.36
C HIS A 82 -1.87 7.58 13.82
N PRO A 83 -2.80 7.81 14.78
CA PRO A 83 -3.69 6.77 15.31
C PRO A 83 -4.43 5.97 14.23
N ILE A 84 -4.85 6.63 13.13
CA ILE A 84 -5.51 5.96 12.00
C ILE A 84 -4.56 4.96 11.30
N VAL A 85 -3.29 5.29 11.13
CA VAL A 85 -2.29 4.38 10.53
C VAL A 85 -2.10 3.15 11.41
N LEU A 86 -2.00 3.35 12.72
CA LEU A 86 -1.88 2.24 13.69
C LEU A 86 -3.15 1.38 13.74
N LEU A 87 -4.33 2.00 13.63
CA LEU A 87 -5.60 1.27 13.53
C LEU A 87 -5.64 0.36 12.30
N ILE A 88 -5.28 0.91 11.13
CA ILE A 88 -5.21 0.15 9.87
C ILE A 88 -4.18 -0.98 9.99
N PHE A 89 -3.02 -0.70 10.55
CA PHE A 89 -1.96 -1.71 10.78
C PHE A 89 -2.45 -2.85 11.68
N GLY A 90 -3.16 -2.53 12.76
CA GLY A 90 -3.81 -3.53 13.61
C GLY A 90 -4.81 -4.39 12.83
N GLY A 91 -5.62 -3.77 11.98
CA GLY A 91 -6.54 -4.48 11.08
C GLY A 91 -5.81 -5.43 10.12
N PHE A 92 -4.65 -5.02 9.59
CA PHE A 92 -3.82 -5.88 8.74
C PHE A 92 -3.27 -7.11 9.46
N ILE A 93 -2.84 -6.95 10.71
CA ILE A 93 -2.36 -8.08 11.54
C ILE A 93 -3.50 -9.09 11.76
N ILE A 94 -4.70 -8.61 12.10
CA ILE A 94 -5.88 -9.46 12.29
C ILE A 94 -6.23 -10.18 10.98
N ALA A 95 -6.26 -9.47 9.85
CA ALA A 95 -6.55 -10.05 8.54
C ALA A 95 -5.52 -11.13 8.15
N ALA A 96 -4.24 -10.88 8.36
CA ALA A 96 -3.17 -11.84 8.11
C ALA A 96 -3.31 -13.10 8.98
N ALA A 97 -3.67 -12.94 10.25
CA ALA A 97 -3.96 -14.07 11.15
C ALA A 97 -5.17 -14.88 10.65
N MET A 98 -6.25 -14.22 10.26
CA MET A 98 -7.44 -14.87 9.70
C MET A 98 -7.13 -15.65 8.43
N GLN A 99 -6.29 -15.11 7.54
CA GLN A 99 -5.84 -15.78 6.33
C GLN A 99 -5.00 -17.02 6.64
N LYS A 100 -4.01 -16.88 7.52
CA LYS A 100 -3.11 -17.98 7.92
C LYS A 100 -3.87 -19.18 8.45
N TRP A 101 -4.93 -18.97 9.22
CA TRP A 101 -5.74 -20.03 9.82
C TRP A 101 -6.99 -20.40 9.01
N ASN A 102 -7.18 -19.84 7.81
CA ASN A 102 -8.35 -20.02 6.95
C ASN A 102 -9.68 -19.79 7.70
N LEU A 103 -9.70 -18.88 8.67
CA LEU A 103 -10.86 -18.64 9.52
C LEU A 103 -12.05 -18.14 8.69
N HIS A 104 -11.82 -17.28 7.71
CA HIS A 104 -12.83 -16.77 6.78
C HIS A 104 -13.54 -17.91 6.03
N LYS A 105 -12.81 -18.94 5.57
CA LYS A 105 -13.40 -20.11 4.91
C LYS A 105 -14.25 -20.93 5.85
N ARG A 106 -13.80 -21.12 7.11
CA ARG A 106 -14.54 -21.87 8.12
C ARG A 106 -15.85 -21.17 8.48
N ILE A 107 -15.84 -19.85 8.67
CA ILE A 107 -17.03 -19.04 8.94
C ILE A 107 -18.02 -19.15 7.78
N ALA A 108 -17.55 -18.91 6.54
CA ALA A 108 -18.39 -18.98 5.36
C ALA A 108 -19.04 -20.36 5.18
N LEU A 109 -18.27 -21.45 5.31
CA LEU A 109 -18.79 -22.82 5.18
C LEU A 109 -19.79 -23.16 6.29
N ASN A 110 -19.56 -22.73 7.53
CA ASN A 110 -20.49 -22.95 8.62
C ASN A 110 -21.83 -22.24 8.40
N ILE A 111 -21.81 -21.02 7.87
CA ILE A 111 -23.02 -20.27 7.54
C ILE A 111 -23.76 -20.97 6.40
N LEU A 112 -23.06 -21.35 5.32
CA LEU A 112 -23.66 -22.02 4.16
C LEU A 112 -24.25 -23.38 4.53
N ASN A 113 -23.60 -24.17 5.39
CA ASN A 113 -24.12 -25.43 5.86
C ASN A 113 -25.43 -25.29 6.66
N LYS A 114 -25.62 -24.15 7.34
CA LYS A 114 -26.84 -23.87 8.11
C LYS A 114 -27.97 -23.28 7.26
N THR A 115 -27.66 -22.64 6.16
CA THR A 115 -28.66 -22.00 5.30
C THR A 115 -29.39 -22.95 4.37
N GLY A 116 -28.87 -24.17 4.13
CA GLY A 116 -29.49 -25.17 3.29
C GLY A 116 -29.30 -24.95 1.78
N THR A 117 -29.91 -25.83 0.95
CA THR A 117 -29.65 -25.90 -0.49
C THR A 117 -30.63 -25.10 -1.37
N ARG A 118 -31.61 -24.41 -0.78
CA ARG A 118 -32.56 -23.59 -1.54
C ARG A 118 -31.86 -22.37 -2.13
N PRO A 119 -32.08 -22.01 -3.43
CA PRO A 119 -31.35 -20.90 -4.08
C PRO A 119 -31.41 -19.59 -3.31
N ASN A 120 -32.59 -19.20 -2.80
CA ASN A 120 -32.75 -17.96 -2.05
C ASN A 120 -32.00 -17.99 -0.71
N MET A 121 -31.95 -19.15 -0.06
CA MET A 121 -31.21 -19.33 1.19
C MET A 121 -29.69 -19.34 0.97
N LEU A 122 -29.23 -19.87 -0.17
CA LEU A 122 -27.80 -19.80 -0.55
C LEU A 122 -27.37 -18.36 -0.77
N ILE A 123 -28.16 -17.56 -1.48
CA ILE A 123 -27.87 -16.13 -1.70
C ILE A 123 -27.81 -15.40 -0.34
N ALA A 124 -28.80 -15.61 0.52
CA ALA A 124 -28.82 -15.02 1.86
C ALA A 124 -27.62 -15.46 2.69
N GLY A 125 -27.21 -16.74 2.61
CA GLY A 125 -26.02 -17.27 3.28
C GLY A 125 -24.74 -16.62 2.80
N PHE A 126 -24.57 -16.42 1.50
CA PHE A 126 -23.43 -15.70 0.94
C PHE A 126 -23.41 -14.24 1.39
N MET A 127 -24.53 -13.54 1.34
CA MET A 127 -24.63 -12.15 1.80
C MET A 127 -24.28 -12.03 3.28
N LEU A 128 -24.80 -12.92 4.13
CA LEU A 128 -24.53 -12.94 5.56
C LEU A 128 -23.07 -13.27 5.85
N SER A 129 -22.48 -14.24 5.13
CA SER A 129 -21.06 -14.60 5.26
C SER A 129 -20.17 -13.43 4.91
N THR A 130 -20.44 -12.77 3.77
CA THR A 130 -19.67 -11.61 3.31
C THR A 130 -19.80 -10.44 4.28
N ALA A 131 -21.01 -10.13 4.74
CA ALA A 131 -21.24 -9.06 5.71
C ALA A 131 -20.51 -9.33 7.04
N SER A 132 -20.59 -10.57 7.55
CA SER A 132 -19.91 -10.97 8.79
C SER A 132 -18.39 -10.86 8.68
N ILE A 133 -17.79 -11.27 7.56
CA ILE A 133 -16.36 -11.20 7.35
C ILE A 133 -15.92 -9.74 7.12
N SER A 134 -16.68 -8.97 6.34
CA SER A 134 -16.40 -7.55 6.08
C SER A 134 -16.40 -6.68 7.35
N MET A 135 -17.16 -7.06 8.36
CA MET A 135 -17.19 -6.33 9.63
C MET A 135 -15.82 -6.34 10.33
N TRP A 136 -15.03 -7.39 10.14
CA TRP A 136 -13.74 -7.60 10.80
C TRP A 136 -12.53 -7.40 9.87
N THR A 137 -12.75 -7.40 8.56
CA THR A 137 -11.69 -7.22 7.57
C THR A 137 -11.86 -5.90 6.87
N VAL A 138 -10.78 -5.10 6.81
CA VAL A 138 -10.74 -3.97 5.88
C VAL A 138 -10.78 -4.55 4.46
N SER A 139 -11.69 -4.05 3.62
CA SER A 139 -11.89 -4.55 2.25
C SER A 139 -10.60 -4.44 1.44
N TYR A 140 -9.89 -5.54 1.31
CA TYR A 140 -8.76 -5.66 0.37
C TYR A 140 -9.28 -6.02 -1.00
N THR A 141 -9.47 -5.02 -1.85
CA THR A 141 -9.78 -5.20 -3.26
C THR A 141 -8.58 -5.62 -4.11
N HIS A 142 -7.40 -5.78 -3.50
CA HIS A 142 -6.13 -6.07 -4.19
C HIS A 142 -5.36 -7.27 -3.64
N LEU A 143 -6.05 -8.33 -3.24
CA LEU A 143 -5.39 -9.63 -3.15
C LEU A 143 -5.27 -10.17 -4.57
N PRO A 144 -4.06 -10.31 -5.13
CA PRO A 144 -3.91 -11.10 -6.34
C PRO A 144 -4.43 -12.49 -6.03
N LEU A 145 -5.48 -12.89 -6.72
CA LEU A 145 -5.91 -14.28 -6.71
C LEU A 145 -4.69 -15.12 -7.14
N PRO A 146 -4.30 -16.16 -6.44
CA PRO A 146 -3.27 -17.07 -6.87
C PRO A 146 -3.81 -17.86 -8.08
N THR A 147 -3.76 -17.24 -9.25
CA THR A 147 -4.11 -17.89 -10.52
C THR A 147 -2.90 -18.59 -11.14
N SER A 148 -1.73 -18.54 -10.49
CA SER A 148 -0.49 -19.14 -10.98
C SER A 148 -0.28 -20.60 -10.57
N ASP A 149 -1.11 -21.17 -9.70
CA ASP A 149 -0.91 -22.53 -9.20
C ASP A 149 -1.89 -23.57 -9.78
N LEU A 150 -2.55 -23.25 -10.89
CA LEU A 150 -3.48 -24.15 -11.59
C LEU A 150 -3.09 -24.40 -13.06
N VAL A 151 -1.78 -24.44 -13.38
CA VAL A 151 -1.29 -24.99 -14.65
C VAL A 151 -0.18 -25.97 -14.37
#